data_7efc3a135c0feb74aef076da1f048abb
#
_entry.id   7efc3a135c0feb74aef076da1f048abb
#
_cell.length_a   1.000
_cell.length_b   1.000
_cell.length_c   1.000
_cell.angle_alpha   90.00
_cell.angle_beta   90.00
_cell.angle_gamma   90.00
#
_symmetry.space_group_name_H-M   'P 1'
#
loop_
_entity.id
_entity.type
_entity.pdbx_description
1 polymer ?
#
loop_
_entity_poly.entity_id
_entity_poly.type
_entity_poly.pdbx_seq_one_letter_code
_entity_poly.pdbx_strand_id
1 'polypeptide(L)'
;MEYDEDLIEDILYDIEEQECDKLVLILVGSRQQPMMKTRIQKMSLIYNQAYTTNREHEAYYFGGYSDDIDESYTSLLEMGVLMSKSSGYVLSEFGENLISVLKNKGNDKELVDRIGRMEQSLGSIEDKSLVAITYELFPDLAEKSTIARSISPLIKSLMLNDKPLVDWNADEFLNHVRKGEIIHTRRG
;
A
#
# COMPACT_ATOMS: atom_id res chain seq x y z
N MET A 1 1.47 -6.97 27.87
CA MET A 1 2.51 -8.03 28.00
C MET A 1 3.82 -7.34 27.69
N GLU A 2 4.83 -7.44 28.57
CA GLU A 2 6.14 -6.87 28.30
C GLU A 2 6.86 -7.86 27.39
N TYR A 3 7.14 -7.47 26.16
CA TYR A 3 7.89 -8.31 25.22
C TYR A 3 9.37 -8.21 25.55
N ASP A 4 10.09 -9.30 25.33
CA ASP A 4 11.54 -9.37 25.49
C ASP A 4 12.20 -8.36 24.54
N GLU A 5 13.02 -7.45 25.10
CA GLU A 5 13.71 -6.41 24.31
C GLU A 5 14.64 -7.04 23.28
N ASP A 6 15.31 -8.14 23.62
CA ASP A 6 16.20 -8.86 22.69
C ASP A 6 15.41 -9.42 21.50
N LEU A 7 14.20 -9.96 21.72
CA LEU A 7 13.32 -10.45 20.63
C LEU A 7 12.85 -9.31 19.73
N ILE A 8 12.55 -8.15 20.30
CA ILE A 8 12.17 -6.97 19.52
C ILE A 8 13.34 -6.51 18.65
N GLU A 9 14.56 -6.49 19.17
CA GLU A 9 15.75 -6.10 18.41
C GLU A 9 16.08 -7.08 17.28
N ASP A 10 16.00 -8.39 17.51
CA ASP A 10 16.26 -9.41 16.50
C ASP A 10 15.25 -9.30 15.35
N ILE A 11 13.95 -9.21 15.63
CA ILE A 11 12.92 -9.09 14.59
C ILE A 11 13.01 -7.74 13.86
N LEU A 12 13.36 -6.67 14.56
CA LEU A 12 13.60 -5.38 13.91
C LEU A 12 14.77 -5.45 12.95
N TYR A 13 15.85 -6.14 13.31
CA TYR A 13 16.99 -6.34 12.44
C TYR A 13 16.58 -7.07 11.15
N ASP A 14 15.83 -8.17 11.26
CA ASP A 14 15.34 -8.91 10.11
C ASP A 14 14.44 -8.05 9.20
N ILE A 15 13.56 -7.26 9.79
CA ILE A 15 12.68 -6.34 9.03
C ILE A 15 13.49 -5.18 8.41
N GLU A 16 14.52 -4.67 9.09
CA GLU A 16 15.37 -3.58 8.57
C GLU A 16 16.19 -4.02 7.35
N GLU A 17 16.58 -5.28 7.26
CA GLU A 17 17.25 -5.87 6.08
C GLU A 17 16.30 -6.06 4.88
N GLN A 18 14.99 -6.14 5.12
CA GLN A 18 13.96 -6.39 4.12
C GLN A 18 13.10 -5.13 3.88
N GLU A 19 13.45 -4.35 2.85
CA GLU A 19 12.73 -3.11 2.55
C GLU A 19 11.22 -3.32 2.31
N CYS A 20 10.81 -4.48 1.75
CA CYS A 20 9.42 -4.80 1.51
C CYS A 20 8.67 -5.07 2.82
N ASP A 21 9.30 -5.73 3.80
CA ASP A 21 8.71 -5.99 5.11
C ASP A 21 8.44 -4.67 5.85
N LYS A 22 9.40 -3.73 5.83
CA LYS A 22 9.18 -2.38 6.36
C LYS A 22 8.03 -1.66 5.68
N LEU A 23 7.98 -1.70 4.35
CA LEU A 23 6.92 -1.06 3.58
C LEU A 23 5.55 -1.62 3.98
N VAL A 24 5.40 -2.96 4.00
CA VAL A 24 4.14 -3.63 4.35
C VAL A 24 3.75 -3.35 5.80
N LEU A 25 4.69 -3.44 6.75
CA LEU A 25 4.47 -3.15 8.16
C LEU A 25 3.92 -1.73 8.37
N ILE A 26 4.57 -0.73 7.76
CA ILE A 26 4.18 0.67 7.92
C ILE A 26 2.86 0.95 7.18
N LEU A 27 2.61 0.34 6.01
CA LEU A 27 1.33 0.44 5.30
C LEU A 27 0.18 -0.08 6.15
N VAL A 28 0.29 -1.30 6.67
CA VAL A 28 -0.77 -1.89 7.52
C VAL A 28 -0.94 -1.08 8.80
N GLY A 29 0.16 -0.63 9.40
CA GLY A 29 0.14 0.18 10.63
C GLY A 29 -0.25 1.65 10.44
N SER A 30 -0.42 2.11 9.19
CA SER A 30 -0.95 3.46 8.91
C SER A 30 -2.46 3.55 9.06
N ARG A 31 -3.15 2.42 9.20
CA ARG A 31 -4.62 2.33 9.30
C ARG A 31 -5.05 1.61 10.57
N GLN A 32 -6.19 2.06 11.11
CA GLN A 32 -6.87 1.35 12.20
C GLN A 32 -7.77 0.20 11.70
N GLN A 33 -8.11 0.20 10.41
CA GLN A 33 -8.97 -0.80 9.80
C GLN A 33 -8.15 -1.88 9.09
N PRO A 34 -8.62 -3.13 9.05
CA PRO A 34 -7.94 -4.18 8.32
C PRO A 34 -7.68 -3.81 6.86
N MET A 35 -6.49 -4.12 6.38
CA MET A 35 -6.07 -3.86 5.01
C MET A 35 -6.09 -5.16 4.20
N MET A 36 -6.90 -5.21 3.15
CA MET A 36 -6.94 -6.37 2.27
C MET A 36 -5.65 -6.52 1.46
N LYS A 37 -5.28 -7.76 1.12
CA LYS A 37 -4.15 -8.10 0.27
C LYS A 37 -4.09 -7.26 -1.01
N THR A 38 -5.22 -7.15 -1.70
CA THR A 38 -5.32 -6.34 -2.92
C THR A 38 -4.95 -4.88 -2.66
N ARG A 39 -5.38 -4.31 -1.53
CA ARG A 39 -5.03 -2.93 -1.18
C ARG A 39 -3.54 -2.79 -0.88
N ILE A 40 -2.94 -3.72 -0.14
CA ILE A 40 -1.50 -3.72 0.15
C ILE A 40 -0.73 -3.70 -1.19
N GLN A 41 -1.05 -4.58 -2.13
CA GLN A 41 -0.42 -4.65 -3.45
C GLN A 41 -0.58 -3.33 -4.24
N LYS A 42 -1.77 -2.73 -4.25
CA LYS A 42 -2.01 -1.48 -5.02
C LYS A 42 -1.36 -0.26 -4.37
N MET A 43 -1.36 -0.18 -3.04
CA MET A 43 -0.68 0.88 -2.32
C MET A 43 0.85 0.76 -2.47
N SER A 44 1.41 -0.46 -2.43
CA SER A 44 2.82 -0.71 -2.69
C SER A 44 3.21 -0.35 -4.13
N LEU A 45 2.37 -0.68 -5.11
CA LEU A 45 2.57 -0.26 -6.50
C LEU A 45 2.66 1.28 -6.61
N ILE A 46 1.68 1.99 -6.05
CA ILE A 46 1.65 3.45 -6.09
C ILE A 46 2.86 4.04 -5.35
N TYR A 47 3.22 3.47 -4.19
CA TYR A 47 4.42 3.86 -3.46
C TYR A 47 5.68 3.72 -4.33
N ASN A 48 5.85 2.57 -4.97
CA ASN A 48 7.01 2.31 -5.81
C ASN A 48 7.07 3.27 -7.01
N GLN A 49 5.98 3.50 -7.68
CA GLN A 49 5.90 4.47 -8.78
C GLN A 49 6.13 5.93 -8.32
N ALA A 50 5.73 6.25 -7.09
CA ALA A 50 5.87 7.61 -6.57
C ALA A 50 7.30 7.90 -6.05
N TYR A 51 7.97 6.94 -5.43
CA TYR A 51 9.13 7.22 -4.59
C TYR A 51 10.37 6.36 -4.89
N THR A 52 10.23 5.29 -5.68
CA THR A 52 11.36 4.40 -6.00
C THR A 52 11.51 4.24 -7.52
N THR A 53 12.73 3.93 -7.97
CA THR A 53 12.99 3.70 -9.40
C THR A 53 13.17 2.22 -9.76
N ASN A 54 13.28 1.33 -8.77
CA ASN A 54 13.83 -0.02 -8.96
C ASN A 54 12.94 -1.17 -8.51
N ARG A 55 11.66 -0.95 -8.17
CA ARG A 55 10.78 -2.05 -7.76
C ARG A 55 9.83 -2.39 -8.87
N GLU A 56 10.04 -3.57 -9.43
CA GLU A 56 9.22 -4.10 -10.51
C GLU A 56 7.94 -4.70 -9.94
N HIS A 57 6.81 -4.15 -10.40
CA HIS A 57 5.54 -4.86 -10.34
C HIS A 57 5.30 -5.47 -11.71
N GLU A 58 4.91 -6.72 -11.71
CA GLU A 58 4.57 -7.42 -12.95
C GLU A 58 3.08 -7.37 -13.25
N ALA A 59 2.73 -7.46 -14.53
CA ALA A 59 1.35 -7.62 -14.95
C ALA A 59 0.84 -9.02 -14.54
N TYR A 60 -0.24 -9.05 -13.73
CA TYR A 60 -0.82 -10.27 -13.20
C TYR A 60 -2.37 -10.26 -13.33
N TYR A 61 -3.04 -11.32 -12.88
CA TYR A 61 -4.49 -11.52 -13.04
C TYR A 61 -5.36 -10.41 -12.43
N PHE A 62 -4.86 -9.69 -11.45
CA PHE A 62 -5.52 -8.56 -10.79
C PHE A 62 -4.75 -7.25 -10.97
N GLY A 63 -4.03 -7.10 -12.09
CA GLY A 63 -3.16 -5.95 -12.37
C GLY A 63 -1.82 -6.05 -11.66
N GLY A 64 -1.08 -4.95 -11.62
CA GLY A 64 0.27 -4.94 -11.07
C GLY A 64 0.41 -5.65 -9.72
N TYR A 65 1.32 -6.60 -9.65
CA TYR A 65 1.56 -7.51 -8.53
C TYR A 65 3.06 -7.63 -8.30
N SER A 66 3.46 -7.81 -7.05
CA SER A 66 4.83 -8.06 -6.65
C SER A 66 4.87 -9.28 -5.74
N ASP A 67 5.68 -10.28 -6.10
CA ASP A 67 5.93 -11.46 -5.28
C ASP A 67 6.61 -11.06 -3.97
N ASP A 68 7.55 -10.11 -3.99
CA ASP A 68 8.24 -9.61 -2.79
C ASP A 68 7.25 -9.06 -1.75
N ILE A 69 6.21 -8.35 -2.20
CA ILE A 69 5.15 -7.86 -1.32
C ILE A 69 4.28 -9.01 -0.80
N ASP A 70 4.06 -10.05 -1.62
CA ASP A 70 3.32 -11.26 -1.21
C ASP A 70 4.10 -12.06 -0.17
N GLU A 71 5.38 -12.20 -0.35
CA GLU A 71 6.28 -12.83 0.62
C GLU A 71 6.35 -12.04 1.92
N SER A 72 6.44 -10.71 1.83
CA SER A 72 6.55 -9.84 3.00
C SER A 72 5.38 -9.96 3.97
N TYR A 73 4.11 -9.90 3.50
CA TYR A 73 3.03 -10.05 4.48
C TYR A 73 2.91 -11.49 4.99
N THR A 74 3.37 -12.49 4.26
CA THR A 74 3.46 -13.88 4.73
C THR A 74 4.51 -14.00 5.84
N SER A 75 5.70 -13.48 5.61
CA SER A 75 6.78 -13.40 6.60
C SER A 75 6.33 -12.70 7.89
N LEU A 76 5.73 -11.53 7.75
CA LEU A 76 5.23 -10.75 8.90
C LEU A 76 4.09 -11.46 9.67
N LEU A 77 3.30 -12.30 9.00
CA LEU A 77 2.31 -13.17 9.67
C LEU A 77 3.01 -14.29 10.46
N GLU A 78 4.02 -14.94 9.87
CA GLU A 78 4.79 -16.01 10.52
C GLU A 78 5.58 -15.51 11.73
N MET A 79 6.11 -14.29 11.66
CA MET A 79 6.75 -13.60 12.78
C MET A 79 5.75 -13.14 13.87
N GLY A 80 4.44 -13.27 13.64
CA GLY A 80 3.42 -12.78 14.56
C GLY A 80 3.27 -11.25 14.63
N VAL A 81 3.88 -10.54 13.68
CA VAL A 81 3.81 -9.07 13.56
C VAL A 81 2.45 -8.64 13.02
N LEU A 82 1.93 -9.37 12.04
CA LEU A 82 0.58 -9.20 11.52
C LEU A 82 -0.37 -10.28 12.06
N MET A 83 -1.65 -9.95 12.06
CA MET A 83 -2.74 -10.89 12.27
C MET A 83 -3.71 -10.84 11.10
N SER A 84 -4.18 -12.02 10.66
CA SER A 84 -5.26 -12.14 9.68
C SER A 84 -6.61 -11.98 10.36
N LYS A 85 -7.48 -11.15 9.78
CA LYS A 85 -8.91 -11.02 10.11
C LYS A 85 -9.76 -11.32 8.87
N SER A 86 -11.04 -11.53 9.04
CA SER A 86 -11.97 -11.81 7.92
C SER A 86 -11.97 -10.73 6.83
N SER A 87 -11.60 -9.50 7.18
CA SER A 87 -11.58 -8.33 6.28
C SER A 87 -10.16 -7.87 5.89
N GLY A 88 -9.12 -8.66 6.18
CA GLY A 88 -7.73 -8.33 5.82
C GLY A 88 -6.75 -8.50 6.97
N TYR A 89 -5.65 -7.79 6.89
CA TYR A 89 -4.54 -7.83 7.85
C TYR A 89 -4.54 -6.60 8.76
N VAL A 90 -4.16 -6.81 10.01
CA VAL A 90 -3.94 -5.76 11.01
C VAL A 90 -2.64 -6.04 11.74
N LEU A 91 -2.08 -5.05 12.40
CA LEU A 91 -1.00 -5.28 13.34
C LEU A 91 -1.48 -6.14 14.51
N SER A 92 -0.62 -7.02 15.00
CA SER A 92 -0.75 -7.60 16.34
C SER A 92 -0.33 -6.57 17.39
N GLU A 93 -0.54 -6.85 18.67
CA GLU A 93 0.01 -6.04 19.77
C GLU A 93 1.55 -5.94 19.66
N PHE A 94 2.20 -7.02 19.28
CA PHE A 94 3.63 -7.05 19.02
C PHE A 94 4.01 -6.16 17.82
N GLY A 95 3.28 -6.21 16.72
CA GLY A 95 3.47 -5.35 15.55
C GLY A 95 3.26 -3.86 15.85
N GLU A 96 2.32 -3.51 16.73
CA GLU A 96 2.13 -2.12 17.19
C GLU A 96 3.35 -1.61 17.98
N ASN A 97 3.96 -2.45 18.80
CA ASN A 97 5.19 -2.12 19.50
C ASN A 97 6.36 -1.93 18.52
N LEU A 98 6.54 -2.85 17.57
CA LEU A 98 7.59 -2.76 16.54
C LEU A 98 7.49 -1.47 15.72
N ILE A 99 6.30 -1.12 15.22
CA ILE A 99 6.13 0.11 14.43
C ILE A 99 6.36 1.36 15.28
N SER A 100 6.06 1.33 16.57
CA SER A 100 6.36 2.42 17.49
C SER A 100 7.88 2.62 17.63
N VAL A 101 8.64 1.54 17.73
CA VAL A 101 10.12 1.61 17.81
C VAL A 101 10.68 2.13 16.47
N LEU A 102 10.23 1.61 15.32
CA LEU A 102 10.65 2.08 13.99
C LEU A 102 10.42 3.59 13.81
N LYS A 103 9.25 4.09 14.19
CA LYS A 103 8.93 5.52 14.10
C LYS A 103 9.86 6.40 14.97
N ASN A 104 10.37 5.86 16.07
CA ASN A 104 11.23 6.59 16.99
C ASN A 104 12.73 6.51 16.63
N LYS A 105 13.17 5.47 15.91
CA LYS A 105 14.58 5.31 15.49
C LYS A 105 15.08 6.38 14.51
N GLY A 106 14.21 7.13 13.87
CA GLY A 106 14.58 8.26 12.99
C GLY A 106 15.07 7.88 11.58
N ASN A 107 15.64 6.69 11.39
CA ASN A 107 16.18 6.24 10.10
C ASN A 107 15.06 6.01 9.06
N ASP A 108 13.88 5.58 9.50
CA ASP A 108 12.74 5.29 8.63
C ASP A 108 11.72 6.44 8.57
N LYS A 109 12.07 7.61 9.13
CA LYS A 109 11.17 8.77 9.17
C LYS A 109 10.66 9.16 7.78
N GLU A 110 11.53 9.14 6.79
CA GLU A 110 11.14 9.48 5.42
C GLU A 110 10.15 8.48 4.84
N LEU A 111 10.33 7.18 5.08
CA LEU A 111 9.39 6.14 4.67
C LEU A 111 8.04 6.32 5.35
N VAL A 112 8.03 6.54 6.67
CA VAL A 112 6.80 6.80 7.44
C VAL A 112 6.07 8.04 6.92
N ASP A 113 6.79 9.13 6.67
CA ASP A 113 6.20 10.38 6.15
C ASP A 113 5.63 10.21 4.74
N ARG A 114 6.30 9.46 3.87
CA ARG A 114 5.83 9.14 2.50
C ARG A 114 4.54 8.31 2.53
N ILE A 115 4.51 7.25 3.34
CA ILE A 115 3.32 6.41 3.51
C ILE A 115 2.18 7.22 4.15
N GLY A 116 2.48 8.06 5.13
CA GLY A 116 1.50 8.96 5.75
C GLY A 116 0.84 9.89 4.73
N ARG A 117 1.62 10.52 3.85
CA ARG A 117 1.08 11.35 2.76
C ARG A 117 0.24 10.53 1.78
N MET A 118 0.70 9.35 1.41
CA MET A 118 -0.03 8.46 0.51
C MET A 118 -1.36 8.01 1.13
N GLU A 119 -1.37 7.63 2.40
CA GLU A 119 -2.60 7.27 3.11
C GLU A 119 -3.53 8.48 3.28
N GLN A 120 -3.01 9.67 3.52
CA GLN A 120 -3.79 10.91 3.52
C GLN A 120 -4.47 11.13 2.16
N SER A 121 -3.77 10.87 1.05
CA SER A 121 -4.33 11.06 -0.29
C SER A 121 -5.33 9.98 -0.68
N LEU A 122 -5.06 8.71 -0.36
CA LEU A 122 -5.74 7.54 -0.91
C LEU A 122 -6.54 6.74 0.12
N GLY A 123 -6.39 7.04 1.40
CA GLY A 123 -6.98 6.24 2.48
C GLY A 123 -8.50 6.13 2.43
N SER A 124 -9.18 7.15 1.92
CA SER A 124 -10.63 7.16 1.74
C SER A 124 -11.12 6.49 0.44
N ILE A 125 -10.21 6.15 -0.48
CA ILE A 125 -10.55 5.50 -1.76
C ILE A 125 -10.93 4.04 -1.50
N GLU A 126 -12.07 3.59 -2.00
CA GLU A 126 -12.48 2.19 -1.91
C GLU A 126 -11.55 1.29 -2.72
N ASP A 127 -11.35 0.04 -2.27
CA ASP A 127 -10.41 -0.91 -2.90
C ASP A 127 -10.69 -1.13 -4.39
N LYS A 128 -11.96 -1.25 -4.78
CA LYS A 128 -12.34 -1.39 -6.21
C LYS A 128 -11.95 -0.16 -7.03
N SER A 129 -12.15 1.02 -6.46
CA SER A 129 -11.77 2.29 -7.08
C SER A 129 -10.26 2.43 -7.17
N LEU A 130 -9.53 2.02 -6.12
CA LEU A 130 -8.07 2.00 -6.12
C LEU A 130 -7.50 1.08 -7.21
N VAL A 131 -8.07 -0.12 -7.38
CA VAL A 131 -7.71 -1.03 -8.48
C VAL A 131 -8.00 -0.37 -9.83
N ALA A 132 -9.16 0.25 -10.01
CA ALA A 132 -9.52 0.92 -11.26
C ALA A 132 -8.55 2.08 -11.59
N ILE A 133 -8.16 2.86 -10.59
CA ILE A 133 -7.17 3.93 -10.72
C ILE A 133 -5.82 3.36 -11.20
N THR A 134 -5.34 2.26 -10.59
CA THR A 134 -4.07 1.67 -11.01
C THR A 134 -4.12 1.12 -12.44
N TYR A 135 -5.26 0.63 -12.91
CA TYR A 135 -5.42 0.14 -14.28
C TYR A 135 -5.37 1.27 -15.31
N GLU A 136 -6.00 2.39 -14.99
CA GLU A 136 -6.00 3.56 -15.88
C GLU A 136 -4.64 4.20 -15.97
N LEU A 137 -3.96 4.36 -14.83
CA LEU A 137 -2.69 5.08 -14.78
C LEU A 137 -1.47 4.22 -15.16
N PHE A 138 -1.59 2.91 -15.01
CA PHE A 138 -0.52 1.95 -15.31
C PHE A 138 -1.05 0.80 -16.18
N PRO A 139 -1.48 1.09 -17.43
CA PRO A 139 -2.16 0.13 -18.30
C PRO A 139 -1.33 -1.10 -18.62
N ASP A 140 0.00 -0.94 -18.76
CA ASP A 140 0.91 -2.05 -19.04
C ASP A 140 0.85 -3.13 -17.94
N LEU A 141 0.65 -2.72 -16.69
CA LEU A 141 0.49 -3.64 -15.55
C LEU A 141 -0.90 -4.29 -15.48
N ALA A 142 -1.85 -3.81 -16.26
CA ALA A 142 -3.21 -4.35 -16.34
C ALA A 142 -3.43 -5.32 -17.52
N GLU A 143 -2.46 -5.49 -18.42
CA GLU A 143 -2.61 -6.28 -19.67
C GLU A 143 -3.09 -7.73 -19.44
N LYS A 144 -2.57 -8.38 -18.38
CA LYS A 144 -2.92 -9.77 -18.04
C LYS A 144 -4.17 -9.87 -17.14
N SER A 145 -4.81 -8.75 -16.81
CA SER A 145 -5.89 -8.73 -15.83
C SER A 145 -7.14 -9.44 -16.34
N THR A 146 -7.61 -10.40 -15.55
CA THR A 146 -8.88 -11.12 -15.80
C THR A 146 -10.12 -10.31 -15.45
N ILE A 147 -9.96 -9.25 -14.62
CA ILE A 147 -11.06 -8.39 -14.16
C ILE A 147 -11.13 -7.04 -14.89
N ALA A 148 -10.19 -6.74 -15.79
CA ALA A 148 -10.13 -5.45 -16.48
C ALA A 148 -11.46 -5.09 -17.17
N ARG A 149 -12.12 -6.06 -17.82
CA ARG A 149 -13.42 -5.85 -18.47
C ARG A 149 -14.53 -5.46 -17.49
N SER A 150 -14.52 -6.01 -16.28
CA SER A 150 -15.54 -5.72 -15.26
C SER A 150 -15.30 -4.38 -14.56
N ILE A 151 -14.05 -3.91 -14.53
CA ILE A 151 -13.66 -2.63 -13.91
C ILE A 151 -13.76 -1.46 -14.91
N SER A 152 -13.61 -1.71 -16.22
CA SER A 152 -13.65 -0.66 -17.24
C SER A 152 -14.87 0.28 -17.16
N PRO A 153 -16.10 -0.16 -16.88
CA PRO A 153 -17.22 0.76 -16.68
C PRO A 153 -17.02 1.67 -15.45
N LEU A 154 -16.43 1.14 -14.38
CA LEU A 154 -16.15 1.91 -13.15
C LEU A 154 -15.14 3.02 -13.44
N ILE A 155 -14.06 2.72 -14.15
CA ILE A 155 -13.02 3.70 -14.54
C ILE A 155 -13.65 4.91 -15.23
N LYS A 156 -14.59 4.67 -16.16
CA LYS A 156 -15.26 5.73 -16.93
C LYS A 156 -16.14 6.64 -16.07
N SER A 157 -16.61 6.16 -14.93
CA SER A 157 -17.47 6.91 -14.01
C SER A 157 -16.70 7.58 -12.86
N LEU A 158 -15.40 7.27 -12.70
CA LEU A 158 -14.60 7.82 -11.62
C LEU A 158 -14.20 9.27 -11.90
N MET A 159 -14.36 10.07 -10.86
CA MET A 159 -13.93 11.47 -10.81
C MET A 159 -13.00 11.64 -9.62
N LEU A 160 -11.88 12.29 -9.81
CA LEU A 160 -10.96 12.67 -8.75
C LEU A 160 -10.82 14.18 -8.76
N ASN A 161 -11.10 14.86 -7.65
CA ASN A 161 -11.02 16.32 -7.56
C ASN A 161 -11.77 17.06 -8.70
N ASP A 162 -13.01 16.62 -9.00
CA ASP A 162 -13.86 17.16 -10.08
C ASP A 162 -13.31 16.99 -11.52
N LYS A 163 -12.22 16.26 -11.70
CA LYS A 163 -11.65 15.90 -13.00
C LYS A 163 -11.91 14.41 -13.28
N PRO A 164 -12.41 14.03 -14.46
CA PRO A 164 -12.55 12.63 -14.84
C PRO A 164 -11.21 11.88 -14.74
N LEU A 165 -11.25 10.64 -14.24
CA LEU A 165 -10.01 9.86 -14.08
C LEU A 165 -9.26 9.68 -15.40
N VAL A 166 -9.98 9.52 -16.50
CA VAL A 166 -9.40 9.37 -17.85
C VAL A 166 -8.62 10.60 -18.35
N ASP A 167 -8.79 11.74 -17.69
CA ASP A 167 -8.06 12.98 -18.01
C ASP A 167 -6.77 13.14 -17.17
N TRP A 168 -6.50 12.22 -16.26
CA TRP A 168 -5.31 12.21 -15.42
C TRP A 168 -4.20 11.42 -16.12
N ASN A 169 -2.97 11.94 -16.09
CA ASN A 169 -1.79 11.14 -16.36
C ASN A 169 -1.14 10.67 -15.05
N ALA A 170 -0.29 9.64 -15.16
CA ALA A 170 0.37 9.05 -14.00
C ALA A 170 1.19 10.07 -13.19
N ASP A 171 1.95 10.95 -13.85
CA ASP A 171 2.80 11.92 -13.16
C ASP A 171 1.99 12.95 -12.37
N GLU A 172 0.88 13.43 -12.92
CA GLU A 172 -0.04 14.35 -12.26
C GLU A 172 -0.63 13.69 -11.00
N PHE A 173 -1.13 12.46 -11.11
CA PHE A 173 -1.65 11.69 -10.00
C PHE A 173 -0.58 11.45 -8.91
N LEU A 174 0.60 10.99 -9.29
CA LEU A 174 1.69 10.72 -8.36
C LEU A 174 2.16 12.00 -7.64
N ASN A 175 2.10 13.17 -8.31
CA ASN A 175 2.40 14.45 -7.67
C ASN A 175 1.40 14.80 -6.57
N HIS A 176 0.10 14.54 -6.76
CA HIS A 176 -0.92 14.71 -5.71
C HIS A 176 -0.62 13.78 -4.53
N VAL A 177 -0.30 12.52 -4.81
CA VAL A 177 0.06 11.53 -3.77
C VAL A 177 1.30 11.97 -2.99
N ARG A 178 2.36 12.43 -3.66
CA ARG A 178 3.60 12.92 -3.01
C ARG A 178 3.37 14.10 -2.09
N LYS A 179 2.40 14.95 -2.40
CA LYS A 179 2.04 16.13 -1.59
C LYS A 179 1.08 15.80 -0.45
N GLY A 180 0.48 14.61 -0.44
CA GLY A 180 -0.57 14.23 0.51
C GLY A 180 -1.88 14.95 0.25
N GLU A 181 -2.13 15.41 -0.97
CA GLU A 181 -3.38 16.07 -1.34
C GLU A 181 -4.51 15.04 -1.39
N ILE A 182 -5.62 15.33 -0.70
CA ILE A 182 -6.73 14.39 -0.57
C ILE A 182 -7.42 14.21 -1.93
N ILE A 183 -7.49 12.97 -2.38
CA ILE A 183 -8.16 12.58 -3.61
C ILE A 183 -9.52 11.99 -3.26
N HIS A 184 -10.57 12.56 -3.80
CA HIS A 184 -11.94 12.11 -3.57
C HIS A 184 -12.52 11.53 -4.86
N THR A 185 -13.17 10.37 -4.76
CA THR A 185 -14.05 9.91 -5.82
C THR A 185 -15.37 10.67 -5.72
N ARG A 186 -15.87 11.20 -6.82
CA ARG A 186 -17.20 11.83 -6.83
C ARG A 186 -18.24 10.74 -6.57
N ARG A 187 -18.95 10.87 -5.45
CA ARG A 187 -20.13 10.04 -5.21
C ARG A 187 -21.21 10.50 -6.18
N GLY A 188 -21.66 9.57 -7.02
CA GLY A 188 -22.82 9.78 -7.89
C GLY A 188 -24.12 9.93 -7.10
#